data_d45c3afa7ef19154b6ecbfee411eefc6
#
_entry.id   d45c3afa7ef19154b6ecbfee411eefc6
#
_cell.length_a   1.000
_cell.length_b   1.000
_cell.length_c   1.000
_cell.angle_alpha   90.00
_cell.angle_beta   90.00
_cell.angle_gamma   90.00
#
_symmetry.space_group_name_H-M   'P 1'
#
loop_
_entity.id
_entity.type
_entity.pdbx_description
1 polymer ?
#
loop_
_entity_poly.entity_id
_entity_poly.type
_entity_poly.pdbx_seq_one_letter_code
_entity_poly.pdbx_strand_id
1 'polypeptide(L)'
;MTYIGIDVSKDSFVVAYSPEKNSKTKTFKNTTKGIYEFIRSISKDEHHCVMEATGNYSALLVYLLSEAGITTSLENPLKVKNFARAML
;
A
#
# COMPACT_ATOMS: atom_id res chain seq x y z
N MET A 1 -12.64 -9.37 2.23
CA MET A 1 -11.75 -8.28 1.78
C MET A 1 -10.31 -8.59 2.17
N THR A 2 -9.40 -8.42 1.25
CA THR A 2 -7.99 -8.68 1.48
C THR A 2 -7.26 -7.40 1.81
N TYR A 3 -6.50 -7.41 2.89
CA TYR A 3 -5.66 -6.27 3.27
C TYR A 3 -4.34 -6.32 2.53
N ILE A 4 -3.91 -5.17 2.05
CA ILE A 4 -2.64 -5.00 1.36
C ILE A 4 -1.76 -4.08 2.20
N GLY A 5 -0.59 -4.57 2.61
CA GLY A 5 0.37 -3.76 3.34
C GLY A 5 1.27 -2.99 2.39
N ILE A 6 1.47 -1.70 2.64
CA ILE A 6 2.30 -0.84 1.80
C ILE A 6 3.33 -0.13 2.65
N ASP A 7 4.59 -0.24 2.25
CA ASP A 7 5.71 0.48 2.86
C ASP A 7 6.22 1.51 1.86
N VAL A 8 6.05 2.80 2.19
CA VAL A 8 6.32 3.91 1.27
C VAL A 8 7.65 4.56 1.59
N SER A 9 8.45 4.81 0.55
CA SER A 9 9.66 5.60 0.65
C SER A 9 9.64 6.70 -0.42
N LYS A 10 10.69 7.50 -0.46
CA LYS A 10 10.75 8.65 -1.36
C LYS A 10 10.51 8.29 -2.81
N ASP A 11 11.21 7.29 -3.30
CA ASP A 11 11.24 6.98 -4.73
C ASP A 11 10.41 5.76 -5.11
N SER A 12 9.95 5.00 -4.12
CA SER A 12 9.25 3.75 -4.38
C SER A 12 8.34 3.37 -3.23
N PHE A 13 7.50 2.37 -3.46
CA PHE A 13 6.75 1.72 -2.39
C PHE A 13 6.70 0.22 -2.64
N VAL A 14 6.73 -0.53 -1.54
CA VAL A 14 6.70 -1.99 -1.56
C VAL A 14 5.32 -2.46 -1.12
N VAL A 15 4.75 -3.38 -1.87
CA VAL A 15 3.39 -3.88 -1.66
C VAL A 15 3.42 -5.36 -1.31
N ALA A 16 2.73 -5.72 -0.23
CA ALA A 16 2.46 -7.11 0.12
C ALA A 16 0.98 -7.38 -0.14
N TYR A 17 0.69 -8.21 -1.13
CA TYR A 17 -0.68 -8.43 -1.61
C TYR A 17 -1.51 -9.37 -0.74
N SER A 18 -0.87 -10.10 0.15
CA SER A 18 -1.57 -11.10 0.97
C SER A 18 -0.92 -11.17 2.35
N PRO A 19 -1.70 -11.43 3.41
CA PRO A 19 -1.14 -11.62 4.75
C PRO A 19 -0.40 -12.95 4.91
N GLU A 20 -0.36 -13.78 3.88
CA GLU A 20 0.33 -15.06 3.96
C GLU A 20 1.83 -14.87 4.10
N LYS A 21 2.43 -15.70 4.94
CA LYS A 21 3.85 -15.62 5.31
C LYS A 21 4.80 -15.65 4.12
N ASN A 22 4.43 -16.37 3.08
CA ASN A 22 5.24 -16.52 1.88
C ASN A 22 4.72 -15.71 0.70
N SER A 23 3.88 -14.72 0.95
CA SER A 23 3.35 -13.89 -0.13
C SER A 23 4.49 -13.09 -0.77
N LYS A 24 4.43 -12.95 -2.08
CA LYS A 24 5.40 -12.16 -2.82
C LYS A 24 5.12 -10.66 -2.63
N THR A 25 6.19 -9.90 -2.53
CA THR A 25 6.08 -8.46 -2.54
C THR A 25 6.42 -7.93 -3.92
N LYS A 26 5.94 -6.73 -4.22
CA LYS A 26 6.27 -6.06 -5.46
C LYS A 26 6.58 -4.60 -5.17
N THR A 27 7.59 -4.07 -5.86
CA THR A 27 8.00 -2.68 -5.72
C THR A 27 7.53 -1.88 -6.90
N PHE A 28 6.93 -0.73 -6.63
CA PHE A 28 6.48 0.22 -7.65
C PHE A 28 7.20 1.55 -7.43
N LYS A 29 7.34 2.31 -8.49
CA LYS A 29 7.87 3.67 -8.38
C LYS A 29 6.84 4.59 -7.74
N ASN A 30 7.29 5.47 -6.86
CA ASN A 30 6.40 6.44 -6.20
C ASN A 30 6.18 7.64 -7.12
N THR A 31 5.56 7.39 -8.26
CA THR A 31 5.23 8.35 -9.30
C THR A 31 3.79 8.10 -9.73
N THR A 32 3.20 9.06 -10.42
CA THR A 32 1.84 8.89 -10.95
C THR A 32 1.73 7.61 -11.78
N LYS A 33 2.67 7.37 -12.67
CA LYS A 33 2.69 6.18 -13.52
C LYS A 33 2.82 4.89 -12.69
N GLY A 34 3.75 4.86 -11.75
CA GLY A 34 3.97 3.69 -10.90
C GLY A 34 2.77 3.37 -10.04
N ILE A 35 2.12 4.41 -9.52
CA ILE A 35 0.93 4.24 -8.70
C ILE A 35 -0.23 3.69 -9.53
N TYR A 36 -0.43 4.16 -10.75
CA TYR A 36 -1.47 3.62 -11.62
C TYR A 36 -1.20 2.17 -12.01
N GLU A 37 0.05 1.78 -12.17
CA GLU A 37 0.40 0.38 -12.39
C GLU A 37 -0.04 -0.49 -11.21
N PHE A 38 0.18 0.00 -9.99
CA PHE A 38 -0.28 -0.69 -8.78
C PHE A 38 -1.81 -0.75 -8.75
N ILE A 39 -2.49 0.37 -8.98
CA ILE A 39 -3.94 0.45 -8.91
C ILE A 39 -4.59 -0.54 -9.91
N ARG A 40 -4.00 -0.72 -11.07
CA ARG A 40 -4.50 -1.69 -12.06
C ARG A 40 -4.37 -3.14 -11.58
N SER A 41 -3.52 -3.40 -10.61
CA SER A 41 -3.31 -4.75 -10.09
C SER A 41 -4.26 -5.12 -8.95
N ILE A 42 -5.07 -4.18 -8.47
CA ILE A 42 -5.96 -4.41 -7.33
C ILE A 42 -7.39 -4.03 -7.66
N SER A 43 -8.32 -4.47 -6.82
CA SER A 43 -9.75 -4.21 -6.97
C SER A 43 -10.26 -3.43 -5.76
N LYS A 44 -11.00 -2.35 -6.02
CA LYS A 44 -11.61 -1.55 -4.95
C LYS A 44 -12.60 -2.34 -4.10
N ASP A 45 -13.20 -3.38 -4.68
CA ASP A 45 -14.20 -4.19 -3.98
C ASP A 45 -13.59 -5.30 -3.12
N GLU A 46 -12.34 -5.69 -3.41
CA GLU A 46 -11.67 -6.81 -2.76
C GLU A 46 -10.49 -6.41 -1.88
N HIS A 47 -9.94 -5.23 -2.07
CA HIS A 47 -8.70 -4.84 -1.44
C HIS A 47 -8.84 -3.59 -0.57
N HIS A 48 -8.14 -3.62 0.55
CA HIS A 48 -8.05 -2.51 1.50
C HIS A 48 -6.57 -2.26 1.76
N CYS A 49 -6.08 -1.08 1.39
CA CYS A 49 -4.67 -0.74 1.58
C CYS A 49 -4.42 -0.20 2.98
N VAL A 50 -3.33 -0.64 3.58
CA VAL A 50 -2.90 -0.18 4.92
C VAL A 50 -1.48 0.33 4.80
N MET A 51 -1.23 1.56 5.26
CA MET A 51 0.10 2.15 5.21
C MET A 51 0.33 3.06 6.41
N GLU A 52 1.59 3.43 6.61
CA GLU A 52 1.99 4.29 7.71
C GLU A 52 1.43 5.69 7.57
N ALA A 53 0.93 6.26 8.69
CA ALA A 53 0.30 7.57 8.70
C ALA A 53 1.28 8.73 8.62
N THR A 54 2.55 8.50 8.88
CA THR A 54 3.57 9.55 8.88
C THR A 54 4.40 9.51 7.61
N GLY A 55 4.92 10.67 7.22
CA GLY A 55 5.81 10.81 6.09
C GLY A 55 5.17 11.53 4.93
N ASN A 56 5.96 12.40 4.31
CA ASN A 56 5.51 13.23 3.21
C ASN A 56 5.39 12.46 1.89
N TYR A 57 5.95 11.26 1.84
CA TYR A 57 6.07 10.52 0.59
C TYR A 57 4.83 9.73 0.22
N SER A 58 3.87 9.58 1.14
CA SER A 58 2.65 8.83 0.88
C SER A 58 1.52 9.67 0.30
N ALA A 59 1.66 10.99 0.26
CA ALA A 59 0.56 11.90 -0.11
C ALA A 59 0.01 11.63 -1.51
N LEU A 60 0.88 11.46 -2.51
CA LEU A 60 0.44 11.20 -3.88
C LEU A 60 -0.26 9.84 -3.98
N LEU A 61 0.31 8.83 -3.34
CA LEU A 61 -0.26 7.48 -3.33
C LEU A 61 -1.65 7.49 -2.69
N VAL A 62 -1.80 8.11 -1.54
CA VAL A 62 -3.08 8.20 -0.83
C VAL A 62 -4.11 8.94 -1.70
N TYR A 63 -3.71 10.04 -2.32
CA TYR A 63 -4.60 10.81 -3.19
C TYR A 63 -5.11 9.98 -4.36
N LEU A 64 -4.20 9.32 -5.07
CA LEU A 64 -4.58 8.53 -6.25
C LEU A 64 -5.39 7.29 -5.89
N LEU A 65 -5.09 6.64 -4.77
CA LEU A 65 -5.90 5.52 -4.28
C LEU A 65 -7.32 5.99 -3.95
N SER A 66 -7.44 7.14 -3.29
CA SER A 66 -8.73 7.73 -2.95
C SER A 66 -9.54 8.05 -4.21
N GLU A 67 -8.90 8.64 -5.21
CA GLU A 67 -9.56 8.96 -6.49
C GLU A 67 -10.04 7.69 -7.20
N ALA A 68 -9.35 6.59 -7.04
CA ALA A 68 -9.74 5.31 -7.62
C ALA A 68 -10.80 4.57 -6.81
N GLY A 69 -11.22 5.14 -5.68
CA GLY A 69 -12.24 4.53 -4.82
C GLY A 69 -11.70 3.39 -3.96
N ILE A 70 -10.39 3.28 -3.82
CA ILE A 70 -9.78 2.20 -3.04
C ILE A 70 -9.71 2.61 -1.57
N THR A 71 -10.26 1.77 -0.70
CA THR A 71 -10.22 2.01 0.74
C THR A 71 -8.79 1.96 1.24
N THR A 72 -8.37 2.99 1.94
CA THR A 72 -7.01 3.12 2.45
C THR A 72 -7.05 3.53 3.91
N SER A 73 -6.33 2.79 4.75
CA SER A 73 -6.17 3.11 6.16
C SER A 73 -4.76 3.63 6.41
N LEU A 74 -4.68 4.76 7.09
CA LEU A 74 -3.41 5.30 7.56
C LEU A 74 -3.30 4.93 9.04
N GLU A 75 -2.30 4.13 9.37
CA GLU A 75 -2.15 3.59 10.71
C GLU A 75 -0.94 4.16 11.43
N ASN A 76 -0.91 3.99 12.74
CA ASN A 76 0.25 4.33 13.55
C ASN A 76 1.47 3.56 13.03
N PRO A 77 2.63 4.19 12.91
CA PRO A 77 3.84 3.53 12.40
C PRO A 77 4.16 2.20 13.07
N LEU A 78 3.97 2.09 14.36
CA LEU A 78 4.24 0.85 15.09
C LEU A 78 3.28 -0.27 14.68
N LYS A 79 2.00 0.06 14.52
CA LYS A 79 1.00 -0.91 14.06
C LYS A 79 1.28 -1.38 12.63
N VAL A 80 1.65 -0.45 11.76
CA VAL A 80 1.96 -0.78 10.36
C VAL A 80 3.18 -1.68 10.29
N LYS A 81 4.21 -1.41 11.06
CA LYS A 81 5.40 -2.27 11.10
C LYS A 81 5.07 -3.69 11.50
N ASN A 82 4.28 -3.86 12.57
CA ASN A 82 3.90 -5.19 13.04
C ASN A 82 3.01 -5.90 12.03
N PHE A 83 2.09 -5.18 11.42
CA PHE A 83 1.21 -5.71 10.39
C PHE A 83 2.01 -6.12 9.15
N ALA A 84 2.89 -5.24 8.67
CA ALA A 84 3.69 -5.51 7.50
C ALA A 84 4.65 -6.68 7.70
N ARG A 85 5.23 -6.81 8.90
CA ARG A 85 6.09 -7.96 9.21
C ARG A 85 5.34 -9.28 9.15
N ALA A 86 4.08 -9.29 9.55
CA ALA A 86 3.25 -10.48 9.46
C ALA A 86 2.94 -10.83 8.00
N MET A 87 2.91 -9.83 7.11
CA MET A 87 2.60 -10.00 5.69
C MET A 87 3.84 -10.20 4.84
N LEU A 88 4.92 -9.54 5.22
CA LEU A 88 6.17 -9.58 4.47
C LEU A 88 7.12 -10.65 5.02
#